data_15d0f943ad9ed7cf4cd959ceaadb8a0d
#
_entry.id   15d0f943ad9ed7cf4cd959ceaadb8a0d
#
_cell.length_a   1.000
_cell.length_b   1.000
_cell.length_c   1.000
_cell.angle_alpha   90.00
_cell.angle_beta   90.00
_cell.angle_gamma   90.00
#
_symmetry.space_group_name_H-M   'P 1'
#
loop_
_entity.id
_entity.type
_entity.pdbx_description
1 polymer ?
#
loop_
_entity_poly.entity_id
_entity_poly.type
_entity_poly.pdbx_seq_one_letter_code
_entity_poly.pdbx_strand_id
1 'polypeptide(L)'
;RRQRQMCIRDRTYYGRWTYKFEEAARQGAAGAIIIHETAPASYPWGVVEGGWSGEQLNLTFEDNNIGRSALEGWIQLDVAEQLFATMGTNYAEMKAKALSKDFQPVPMEGMQLSATMVNELRTSDSHNVVGYVEGSEMPDEYVLIMGHWDHMGVNPTLEGDQIFNGAVDNATGTAAVMHMAETFSKRQPKRSIVFIGLTAEESGLLGSAYLAENPPFEYGNVIGGLNLDAFPAIGKSKD
;
A
#
# COMPACT_ATOMS: atom_id res chain seq x y z
N ARG A 1 3.88 -16.30 21.47
CA ARG A 1 3.27 -15.02 21.89
C ARG A 1 3.73 -13.83 21.02
N ARG A 2 5.05 -13.68 20.72
CA ARG A 2 5.57 -12.61 19.83
C ARG A 2 5.00 -12.68 18.41
N GLN A 3 4.87 -13.87 17.83
CA GLN A 3 4.36 -14.08 16.49
C GLN A 3 2.85 -13.73 16.37
N ARG A 4 2.04 -14.01 17.41
CA ARG A 4 0.62 -13.60 17.44
C ARG A 4 0.43 -12.08 17.55
N GLN A 5 1.27 -11.38 18.29
CA GLN A 5 1.21 -9.92 18.36
C GLN A 5 1.59 -9.26 17.04
N MET A 6 2.64 -9.76 16.37
CA MET A 6 3.05 -9.28 15.06
C MET A 6 1.97 -9.51 13.97
N CYS A 7 1.30 -10.67 13.95
CA CYS A 7 0.29 -10.97 12.94
C CYS A 7 -1.04 -10.23 13.16
N ILE A 8 -1.42 -9.90 14.40
CA ILE A 8 -2.74 -9.33 14.69
C ILE A 8 -2.73 -7.80 14.79
N ARG A 9 -1.62 -7.17 15.17
CA ARG A 9 -1.55 -5.72 15.34
C ARG A 9 -0.72 -5.00 14.27
N ASP A 10 0.45 -5.51 13.94
CA ASP A 10 1.43 -4.74 13.19
C ASP A 10 1.44 -5.08 11.69
N ARG A 11 0.81 -6.19 11.28
CA ARG A 11 0.78 -6.64 9.88
C ARG A 11 -0.62 -6.82 9.31
N THR A 12 -1.64 -6.34 9.98
CA THR A 12 -2.99 -6.24 9.42
C THR A 12 -3.16 -4.91 8.71
N TYR A 13 -4.25 -4.75 7.98
CA TYR A 13 -4.63 -3.49 7.35
C TYR A 13 -4.58 -2.29 8.33
N TYR A 14 -4.98 -2.48 9.58
CA TYR A 14 -4.94 -1.46 10.63
C TYR A 14 -3.53 -0.97 11.00
N GLY A 15 -2.49 -1.74 10.71
CA GLY A 15 -1.10 -1.35 10.88
C GLY A 15 -0.57 -0.47 9.75
N ARG A 16 -1.23 -0.42 8.60
CA ARG A 16 -0.82 0.37 7.44
C ARG A 16 -0.93 1.87 7.72
N TRP A 17 -0.04 2.63 7.09
CA TRP A 17 -0.10 4.09 7.19
C TRP A 17 -1.35 4.67 6.51
N THR A 18 -1.81 4.09 5.40
CA THR A 18 -3.05 4.46 4.70
C THR A 18 -4.25 4.44 5.62
N TYR A 19 -4.39 3.37 6.43
CA TYR A 19 -5.49 3.25 7.38
C TYR A 19 -5.57 4.42 8.37
N LYS A 20 -4.42 4.99 8.75
CA LYS A 20 -4.38 6.12 9.70
C LYS A 20 -5.05 7.38 9.11
N PHE A 21 -4.85 7.62 7.82
CA PHE A 21 -5.54 8.70 7.11
C PHE A 21 -7.02 8.42 6.94
N GLU A 22 -7.38 7.21 6.55
CA GLU A 22 -8.76 6.78 6.40
C GLU A 22 -9.53 6.85 7.70
N GLU A 23 -8.93 6.43 8.82
CA GLU A 23 -9.56 6.52 10.13
C GLU A 23 -9.71 7.98 10.59
N ALA A 24 -8.72 8.81 10.35
CA ALA A 24 -8.81 10.24 10.64
C ALA A 24 -9.98 10.88 9.87
N ALA A 25 -10.11 10.58 8.59
CA ALA A 25 -11.24 11.05 7.79
C ALA A 25 -12.60 10.54 8.33
N ARG A 26 -12.70 9.24 8.67
CA ARG A 26 -13.91 8.66 9.26
C ARG A 26 -14.31 9.29 10.59
N GLN A 27 -13.33 9.77 11.36
CA GLN A 27 -13.56 10.51 12.62
C GLN A 27 -13.81 12.00 12.40
N GLY A 28 -13.87 12.48 11.16
CA GLY A 28 -14.14 13.87 10.82
C GLY A 28 -12.95 14.81 11.03
N ALA A 29 -11.73 14.30 11.08
CA ALA A 29 -10.54 15.13 11.20
C ALA A 29 -10.30 15.92 9.90
N ALA A 30 -10.02 17.23 10.04
CA ALA A 30 -9.70 18.09 8.92
C ALA A 30 -8.37 17.71 8.25
N GLY A 31 -7.47 17.10 9.00
CA GLY A 31 -6.18 16.59 8.49
C GLY A 31 -5.55 15.59 9.43
N ALA A 32 -4.56 14.86 8.93
CA ALA A 32 -3.77 13.94 9.71
C ALA A 32 -2.29 14.00 9.29
N ILE A 33 -1.40 13.90 10.27
CA ILE A 33 0.05 13.89 10.05
C ILE A 33 0.64 12.66 10.72
N ILE A 34 1.35 11.85 9.95
CA ILE A 34 2.05 10.67 10.45
C ILE A 34 3.49 11.04 10.80
N ILE A 35 3.94 10.60 11.97
CA ILE A 35 5.32 10.74 12.39
C ILE A 35 6.11 9.55 11.85
N HIS A 36 7.13 9.81 11.04
CA HIS A 36 8.00 8.77 10.52
C HIS A 36 9.08 8.40 11.53
N GLU A 37 9.22 7.11 11.79
CA GLU A 37 10.31 6.51 12.55
C GLU A 37 10.96 5.38 11.74
N THR A 38 12.23 5.52 11.41
CA THR A 38 12.96 4.57 10.56
C THR A 38 12.93 3.13 11.06
N ALA A 39 13.11 2.91 12.36
CA ALA A 39 13.17 1.55 12.91
C ALA A 39 11.82 0.79 12.83
N PRO A 40 10.68 1.37 13.24
CA PRO A 40 9.37 0.73 13.06
C PRO A 40 8.94 0.60 11.60
N ALA A 41 9.26 1.60 10.78
CA ALA A 41 8.92 1.60 9.35
C ALA A 41 9.75 0.59 8.54
N SER A 42 10.96 0.30 8.98
CA SER A 42 11.96 -0.53 8.28
C SER A 42 12.54 0.12 7.02
N TYR A 43 12.31 1.41 6.81
CA TYR A 43 12.88 2.22 5.73
C TYR A 43 13.18 3.66 6.20
N PRO A 44 14.17 4.35 5.59
CA PRO A 44 14.55 5.71 5.97
C PRO A 44 13.54 6.77 5.46
N TRP A 45 13.64 7.99 5.99
CA TRP A 45 12.83 9.14 5.57
C TRP A 45 12.84 9.40 4.07
N GLY A 46 13.97 9.19 3.39
CA GLY A 46 14.09 9.40 1.95
C GLY A 46 13.09 8.60 1.11
N VAL A 47 12.60 7.47 1.62
CA VAL A 47 11.53 6.71 0.95
C VAL A 47 10.19 7.45 1.02
N VAL A 48 9.87 8.04 2.18
CA VAL A 48 8.67 8.89 2.32
C VAL A 48 8.79 10.13 1.44
N GLU A 49 9.93 10.81 1.50
CA GLU A 49 10.19 12.01 0.71
C GLU A 49 10.08 11.71 -0.80
N GLY A 50 10.73 10.65 -1.27
CA GLY A 50 10.68 10.24 -2.68
C GLY A 50 9.27 9.87 -3.14
N GLY A 51 8.52 9.14 -2.32
CA GLY A 51 7.15 8.74 -2.65
C GLY A 51 6.12 9.86 -2.59
N TRP A 52 6.39 10.96 -1.87
CA TRP A 52 5.42 12.05 -1.66
C TRP A 52 5.82 13.38 -2.30
N SER A 53 7.01 13.50 -2.86
CA SER A 53 7.47 14.72 -3.52
C SER A 53 7.11 14.83 -5.00
N GLY A 54 6.67 13.72 -5.60
CA GLY A 54 6.26 13.63 -6.99
C GLY A 54 4.74 13.68 -7.19
N GLU A 55 4.34 13.27 -8.38
CA GLU A 55 2.93 13.09 -8.71
C GLU A 55 2.29 12.02 -7.82
N GLN A 56 1.12 12.33 -7.28
CA GLN A 56 0.36 11.42 -6.45
C GLN A 56 -0.85 10.90 -7.24
N LEU A 57 -0.94 9.58 -7.39
CA LEU A 57 -2.06 8.95 -8.05
C LEU A 57 -3.13 8.52 -7.02
N ASN A 58 -4.37 8.60 -7.42
CA ASN A 58 -5.51 8.07 -6.68
C ASN A 58 -6.55 7.53 -7.65
N LEU A 59 -7.37 6.60 -7.19
CA LEU A 59 -8.56 6.20 -7.92
C LEU A 59 -9.52 7.39 -8.03
N THR A 60 -10.21 7.48 -9.15
CA THR A 60 -11.29 8.44 -9.34
C THR A 60 -12.56 7.86 -8.77
N PHE A 61 -13.17 8.56 -7.80
CA PHE A 61 -14.47 8.21 -7.21
C PHE A 61 -15.54 9.20 -7.63
N GLU A 62 -16.80 8.79 -7.60
CA GLU A 62 -17.94 9.65 -7.96
C GLU A 62 -18.05 10.90 -7.06
N ASP A 63 -17.64 10.77 -5.80
CA ASP A 63 -17.61 11.87 -4.82
C ASP A 63 -16.37 12.76 -4.92
N ASN A 64 -15.49 12.55 -5.91
CA ASN A 64 -14.19 13.23 -6.04
C ASN A 64 -13.32 13.17 -4.79
N ASN A 65 -13.35 12.07 -4.07
CA ASN A 65 -12.62 11.86 -2.82
C ASN A 65 -12.98 12.85 -1.69
N ILE A 66 -14.20 13.40 -1.69
CA ILE A 66 -14.62 14.37 -0.68
C ILE A 66 -14.67 13.77 0.73
N GLY A 67 -14.72 12.45 0.84
CA GLY A 67 -14.66 11.71 2.10
C GLY A 67 -13.29 11.62 2.74
N ARG A 68 -12.23 12.13 2.10
CA ARG A 68 -10.87 12.16 2.65
C ARG A 68 -10.61 13.38 3.49
N SER A 69 -9.59 13.33 4.35
CA SER A 69 -9.11 14.51 5.07
C SER A 69 -8.54 15.55 4.11
N ALA A 70 -8.76 16.83 4.38
CA ALA A 70 -8.28 17.94 3.55
C ALA A 70 -6.74 18.04 3.52
N LEU A 71 -6.05 17.50 4.53
CA LEU A 71 -4.60 17.44 4.62
C LEU A 71 -4.16 16.08 5.12
N GLU A 72 -3.34 15.42 4.34
CA GLU A 72 -2.64 14.18 4.72
C GLU A 72 -1.14 14.40 4.54
N GLY A 73 -0.35 14.08 5.55
CA GLY A 73 1.07 14.40 5.49
C GLY A 73 1.92 13.60 6.47
N TRP A 74 3.23 13.82 6.35
CA TRP A 74 4.23 13.17 7.17
C TRP A 74 5.19 14.20 7.76
N ILE A 75 5.72 13.91 8.94
CA ILE A 75 6.82 14.66 9.54
C ILE A 75 7.91 13.70 10.03
N GLN A 76 9.13 14.19 10.06
CA GLN A 76 10.26 13.48 10.65
C GLN A 76 10.14 13.42 12.17
N LEU A 77 10.84 12.46 12.77
CA LEU A 77 10.82 12.24 14.21
C LEU A 77 11.31 13.47 14.99
N ASP A 78 12.39 14.08 14.55
CA ASP A 78 12.97 15.26 15.20
C ASP A 78 12.02 16.47 15.21
N VAL A 79 11.25 16.66 14.14
CA VAL A 79 10.20 17.69 14.08
C VAL A 79 9.08 17.37 15.07
N ALA A 80 8.68 16.10 15.16
CA ALA A 80 7.69 15.66 16.14
C ALA A 80 8.18 15.88 17.57
N GLU A 81 9.42 15.51 17.88
CA GLU A 81 10.03 15.73 19.19
C GLU A 81 10.03 17.20 19.60
N GLN A 82 10.36 18.10 18.66
CA GLN A 82 10.29 19.54 18.88
C GLN A 82 8.86 20.02 19.17
N LEU A 83 7.87 19.54 18.40
CA LEU A 83 6.47 19.87 18.64
C LEU A 83 6.00 19.42 20.02
N PHE A 84 6.33 18.20 20.43
CA PHE A 84 5.98 17.68 21.76
C PHE A 84 6.67 18.47 22.88
N ALA A 85 7.92 18.86 22.68
CA ALA A 85 8.65 19.69 23.64
C ALA A 85 8.01 21.08 23.83
N THR A 86 7.49 21.71 22.76
CA THR A 86 6.77 22.98 22.89
C THR A 86 5.48 22.88 23.73
N MET A 87 4.91 21.69 23.79
CA MET A 87 3.74 21.39 24.67
C MET A 87 4.13 21.02 26.10
N GLY A 88 5.41 21.05 26.44
CA GLY A 88 5.89 20.62 27.74
C GLY A 88 5.80 19.11 28.00
N THR A 89 5.74 18.30 26.93
CA THR A 89 5.71 16.83 26.99
C THR A 89 6.81 16.22 26.14
N ASN A 90 6.90 14.89 26.14
CA ASN A 90 7.93 14.14 25.45
C ASN A 90 7.28 13.11 24.52
N TYR A 91 7.71 13.08 23.24
CA TYR A 91 7.16 12.15 22.25
C TYR A 91 7.29 10.68 22.67
N ALA A 92 8.46 10.25 23.16
CA ALA A 92 8.69 8.87 23.53
C ALA A 92 7.79 8.42 24.70
N GLU A 93 7.56 9.30 25.68
CA GLU A 93 6.64 9.03 26.78
C GLU A 93 5.19 8.93 26.28
N MET A 94 4.76 9.84 25.43
CA MET A 94 3.42 9.80 24.86
C MET A 94 3.20 8.57 23.99
N LYS A 95 4.19 8.17 23.20
CA LYS A 95 4.17 6.93 22.43
C LYS A 95 4.06 5.71 23.34
N ALA A 96 4.80 5.66 24.45
CA ALA A 96 4.70 4.59 25.43
C ALA A 96 3.32 4.53 26.08
N LYS A 97 2.74 5.68 26.44
CA LYS A 97 1.38 5.78 26.99
C LYS A 97 0.32 5.31 25.98
N ALA A 98 0.52 5.57 24.70
CA ALA A 98 -0.41 5.17 23.63
C ALA A 98 -0.53 3.64 23.46
N LEU A 99 0.35 2.84 24.09
CA LEU A 99 0.23 1.39 24.15
C LEU A 99 -0.78 0.91 25.21
N SER A 100 -1.20 1.79 26.10
CA SER A 100 -2.23 1.49 27.11
C SER A 100 -3.63 1.51 26.49
N LYS A 101 -4.51 0.62 26.96
CA LYS A 101 -5.93 0.65 26.60
C LYS A 101 -6.67 1.89 27.14
N ASP A 102 -6.15 2.49 28.18
CA ASP A 102 -6.73 3.66 28.85
C ASP A 102 -6.15 4.98 28.29
N PHE A 103 -5.35 4.91 27.23
CA PHE A 103 -4.79 6.11 26.61
C PHE A 103 -5.89 7.02 26.10
N GLN A 104 -5.79 8.29 26.45
CA GLN A 104 -6.61 9.35 25.89
C GLN A 104 -5.73 10.27 25.05
N PRO A 105 -6.19 10.69 23.85
CA PRO A 105 -5.49 11.69 23.04
C PRO A 105 -5.30 12.97 23.83
N VAL A 106 -4.14 13.60 23.68
CA VAL A 106 -3.79 14.85 24.36
C VAL A 106 -4.02 16.01 23.39
N PRO A 107 -4.92 16.95 23.70
CA PRO A 107 -5.12 18.13 22.88
C PRO A 107 -3.85 18.98 22.79
N MET A 108 -3.54 19.45 21.58
CA MET A 108 -2.45 20.40 21.35
C MET A 108 -2.98 21.83 21.42
N GLU A 109 -3.35 22.25 22.63
CA GLU A 109 -3.99 23.56 22.87
C GLU A 109 -3.09 24.72 22.45
N GLY A 110 -3.67 25.70 21.75
CA GLY A 110 -2.96 26.88 21.27
C GLY A 110 -2.10 26.65 20.02
N MET A 111 -2.05 25.44 19.48
CA MET A 111 -1.35 25.16 18.22
C MET A 111 -2.31 25.31 17.03
N GLN A 112 -1.78 25.88 15.97
CA GLN A 112 -2.47 25.99 14.68
C GLN A 112 -1.57 25.49 13.58
N LEU A 113 -2.14 24.73 12.65
CA LEU A 113 -1.48 24.34 11.41
C LEU A 113 -2.19 25.04 10.25
N SER A 114 -1.42 25.70 9.39
CA SER A 114 -1.89 26.19 8.11
C SER A 114 -1.01 25.64 7.00
N ALA A 115 -1.66 25.24 5.90
CA ALA A 115 -0.97 24.78 4.70
C ALA A 115 -1.69 25.38 3.48
N THR A 116 -0.89 25.75 2.48
CA THR A 116 -1.40 26.15 1.17
C THR A 116 -0.72 25.29 0.13
N MET A 117 -1.50 24.56 -0.66
CA MET A 117 -1.02 23.73 -1.75
C MET A 117 -1.70 24.15 -3.05
N VAL A 118 -0.93 24.21 -4.10
CA VAL A 118 -1.45 24.41 -5.46
C VAL A 118 -1.23 23.11 -6.21
N ASN A 119 -2.33 22.47 -6.58
CA ASN A 119 -2.33 21.19 -7.28
C ASN A 119 -2.81 21.37 -8.71
N GLU A 120 -2.15 20.67 -9.63
CA GLU A 120 -2.66 20.44 -10.98
C GLU A 120 -3.26 19.04 -11.01
N LEU A 121 -4.55 18.95 -11.34
CA LEU A 121 -5.28 17.69 -11.38
C LEU A 121 -5.42 17.23 -12.83
N ARG A 122 -5.09 15.98 -13.08
CA ARG A 122 -5.33 15.30 -14.35
C ARG A 122 -5.80 13.87 -14.10
N THR A 123 -6.47 13.29 -15.08
CA THR A 123 -6.87 11.88 -15.07
C THR A 123 -6.14 11.12 -16.16
N SER A 124 -5.84 9.86 -15.89
CA SER A 124 -5.29 8.91 -16.85
C SER A 124 -5.87 7.52 -16.59
N ASP A 125 -5.99 6.73 -17.65
CA ASP A 125 -6.51 5.37 -17.55
C ASP A 125 -5.36 4.37 -17.46
N SER A 126 -5.54 3.36 -16.61
CA SER A 126 -4.71 2.18 -16.57
C SER A 126 -5.59 0.94 -16.37
N HIS A 127 -5.02 -0.26 -16.48
CA HIS A 127 -5.80 -1.48 -16.52
C HIS A 127 -5.16 -2.59 -15.68
N ASN A 128 -5.99 -3.28 -14.89
CA ASN A 128 -5.67 -4.63 -14.47
C ASN A 128 -5.89 -5.60 -15.63
N VAL A 129 -4.97 -6.52 -15.81
CA VAL A 129 -5.09 -7.57 -16.85
C VAL A 129 -5.54 -8.85 -16.18
N VAL A 130 -6.68 -9.38 -16.59
CA VAL A 130 -7.26 -10.59 -15.98
C VAL A 130 -7.42 -11.66 -17.04
N GLY A 131 -6.89 -12.85 -16.76
CA GLY A 131 -7.09 -14.05 -17.53
C GLY A 131 -7.42 -15.23 -16.62
N TYR A 132 -8.07 -16.28 -17.13
CA TYR A 132 -8.33 -17.45 -16.32
C TYR A 132 -8.23 -18.75 -17.12
N VAL A 133 -7.96 -19.83 -16.40
CA VAL A 133 -8.05 -21.20 -16.91
C VAL A 133 -9.11 -21.92 -16.09
N GLU A 134 -10.15 -22.39 -16.78
CA GLU A 134 -11.29 -23.06 -16.18
C GLU A 134 -10.89 -24.39 -15.54
N GLY A 135 -11.43 -24.68 -14.35
CA GLY A 135 -11.21 -25.91 -13.62
C GLY A 135 -11.99 -27.10 -14.24
N SER A 136 -11.40 -28.30 -14.18
CA SER A 136 -12.01 -29.52 -14.72
C SER A 136 -13.01 -30.21 -13.79
N GLU A 137 -12.89 -29.99 -12.47
CA GLU A 137 -13.75 -30.65 -11.46
C GLU A 137 -14.57 -29.64 -10.64
N MET A 138 -14.00 -28.46 -10.35
CA MET A 138 -14.60 -27.42 -9.51
C MET A 138 -14.43 -26.06 -10.19
N PRO A 139 -15.12 -25.80 -11.33
CA PRO A 139 -14.93 -24.60 -12.14
C PRO A 139 -15.35 -23.32 -11.42
N ASP A 140 -16.24 -23.38 -10.46
CA ASP A 140 -16.74 -22.25 -9.69
C ASP A 140 -15.86 -21.88 -8.47
N GLU A 141 -14.82 -22.66 -8.18
CA GLU A 141 -13.86 -22.35 -7.13
C GLU A 141 -12.59 -21.74 -7.71
N TYR A 142 -12.20 -20.55 -7.23
CA TYR A 142 -11.10 -19.76 -7.78
C TYR A 142 -9.86 -19.75 -6.90
N VAL A 143 -8.71 -19.94 -7.52
CA VAL A 143 -7.39 -19.62 -6.96
C VAL A 143 -6.84 -18.42 -7.72
N LEU A 144 -6.46 -17.36 -7.01
CA LEU A 144 -5.91 -16.16 -7.61
C LEU A 144 -4.38 -16.24 -7.64
N ILE A 145 -3.76 -15.90 -8.78
CA ILE A 145 -2.32 -15.73 -8.92
C ILE A 145 -2.09 -14.33 -9.47
N MET A 146 -1.45 -13.48 -8.68
CA MET A 146 -1.36 -12.05 -8.93
C MET A 146 0.09 -11.56 -8.88
N GLY A 147 0.36 -10.50 -9.60
CA GLY A 147 1.58 -9.71 -9.52
C GLY A 147 1.37 -8.37 -10.19
N HIS A 148 2.03 -7.32 -9.70
CA HIS A 148 1.93 -6.02 -10.36
C HIS A 148 2.89 -5.92 -11.54
N TRP A 149 2.50 -5.14 -12.54
CA TRP A 149 3.26 -4.94 -13.77
C TRP A 149 3.80 -3.53 -13.96
N ASP A 150 3.39 -2.61 -13.09
CA ASP A 150 3.91 -1.24 -13.04
C ASP A 150 5.22 -1.15 -12.24
N HIS A 151 5.93 -0.03 -12.41
CA HIS A 151 7.06 0.37 -11.60
C HIS A 151 7.14 1.89 -11.56
N MET A 152 8.16 2.46 -10.92
CA MET A 152 8.31 3.90 -10.66
C MET A 152 8.49 4.77 -11.93
N GLY A 153 8.72 4.16 -13.09
CA GLY A 153 8.81 4.88 -14.36
C GLY A 153 10.12 5.62 -14.55
N VAL A 154 10.06 6.91 -14.84
CA VAL A 154 11.23 7.74 -15.19
C VAL A 154 11.36 8.91 -14.22
N ASN A 155 12.55 9.12 -13.68
CA ASN A 155 12.87 10.31 -12.89
C ASN A 155 13.87 11.20 -13.64
N PRO A 156 13.41 12.29 -14.29
CA PRO A 156 14.26 13.15 -15.11
C PRO A 156 15.26 13.98 -14.30
N THR A 157 15.20 13.96 -12.96
CA THR A 157 16.14 14.67 -12.10
C THR A 157 17.43 13.88 -11.82
N LEU A 158 17.44 12.59 -12.17
CA LEU A 158 18.62 11.74 -12.00
C LEU A 158 19.63 11.99 -13.11
N GLU A 159 20.93 11.93 -12.75
CA GLU A 159 22.00 11.88 -13.73
C GLU A 159 22.20 10.44 -14.25
N GLY A 160 22.49 10.29 -15.55
CA GLY A 160 22.72 8.99 -16.18
C GLY A 160 21.42 8.25 -16.53
N ASP A 161 21.26 7.03 -16.04
CA ASP A 161 20.04 6.26 -16.29
C ASP A 161 18.89 6.78 -15.42
N GLN A 162 17.89 7.31 -16.06
CA GLN A 162 16.69 7.91 -15.43
C GLN A 162 15.52 6.95 -15.33
N ILE A 163 15.66 5.72 -15.85
CA ILE A 163 14.58 4.74 -15.91
C ILE A 163 14.71 3.78 -14.74
N PHE A 164 13.65 3.66 -13.95
CA PHE A 164 13.50 2.58 -12.99
C PHE A 164 13.04 1.33 -13.72
N ASN A 165 13.95 0.40 -13.96
CA ASN A 165 13.73 -0.74 -14.85
C ASN A 165 12.81 -1.84 -14.27
N GLY A 166 12.62 -1.90 -12.95
CA GLY A 166 11.71 -2.84 -12.31
C GLY A 166 12.06 -4.32 -12.52
N ALA A 167 13.35 -4.65 -12.71
CA ALA A 167 13.76 -6.00 -13.09
C ALA A 167 13.43 -7.07 -12.03
N VAL A 168 13.59 -6.75 -10.76
CA VAL A 168 13.23 -7.62 -9.62
C VAL A 168 11.85 -7.27 -9.13
N ASP A 169 11.62 -6.01 -8.88
CA ASP A 169 10.36 -5.41 -8.48
C ASP A 169 9.73 -4.66 -9.68
N ASN A 170 8.75 -5.23 -10.43
CA ASN A 170 8.26 -6.59 -10.19
C ASN A 170 8.17 -7.40 -11.52
N ALA A 171 9.15 -7.22 -12.43
CA ALA A 171 9.18 -8.03 -13.66
C ALA A 171 9.29 -9.53 -13.36
N THR A 172 9.92 -9.91 -12.23
CA THR A 172 10.01 -11.32 -11.80
C THR A 172 8.64 -11.89 -11.44
N GLY A 173 7.82 -11.16 -10.67
CA GLY A 173 6.46 -11.57 -10.32
C GLY A 173 5.56 -11.64 -11.55
N THR A 174 5.58 -10.61 -12.39
CA THR A 174 4.83 -10.58 -13.65
C THR A 174 5.21 -11.76 -14.55
N ALA A 175 6.49 -12.03 -14.73
CA ALA A 175 6.97 -13.17 -15.53
C ALA A 175 6.51 -14.51 -14.94
N ALA A 176 6.50 -14.64 -13.62
CA ALA A 176 6.03 -15.84 -12.95
C ALA A 176 4.51 -16.06 -13.16
N VAL A 177 3.69 -14.99 -13.06
CA VAL A 177 2.25 -15.05 -13.36
C VAL A 177 2.02 -15.53 -14.79
N MET A 178 2.73 -14.94 -15.76
CA MET A 178 2.63 -15.33 -17.17
C MET A 178 3.06 -16.78 -17.42
N HIS A 179 4.17 -17.23 -16.82
CA HIS A 179 4.65 -18.61 -16.96
C HIS A 179 3.69 -19.62 -16.34
N MET A 180 3.10 -19.30 -15.19
CA MET A 180 2.07 -20.15 -14.59
C MET A 180 0.82 -20.19 -15.47
N ALA A 181 0.38 -19.07 -16.03
CA ALA A 181 -0.75 -19.04 -16.96
C ALA A 181 -0.51 -19.94 -18.18
N GLU A 182 0.67 -19.85 -18.78
CA GLU A 182 1.07 -20.75 -19.88
C GLU A 182 1.09 -22.22 -19.45
N THR A 183 1.61 -22.52 -18.27
CA THR A 183 1.69 -23.90 -17.77
C THR A 183 0.31 -24.50 -17.56
N PHE A 184 -0.58 -23.78 -16.89
CA PHE A 184 -1.94 -24.25 -16.60
C PHE A 184 -2.85 -24.24 -17.83
N SER A 185 -2.59 -23.42 -18.84
CA SER A 185 -3.31 -23.51 -20.12
C SER A 185 -3.07 -24.82 -20.86
N LYS A 186 -1.90 -25.44 -20.64
CA LYS A 186 -1.52 -26.72 -21.22
C LYS A 186 -1.92 -27.93 -20.35
N ARG A 187 -2.20 -27.69 -19.07
CA ARG A 187 -2.55 -28.71 -18.08
C ARG A 187 -3.68 -28.21 -17.20
N GLN A 188 -4.90 -28.50 -17.61
CA GLN A 188 -6.11 -28.02 -16.94
C GLN A 188 -6.10 -28.37 -15.44
N PRO A 189 -6.26 -27.38 -14.56
CA PRO A 189 -6.31 -27.58 -13.12
C PRO A 189 -7.67 -28.16 -12.69
N LYS A 190 -7.77 -28.64 -11.44
CA LYS A 190 -9.06 -29.08 -10.89
C LYS A 190 -10.01 -27.93 -10.59
N ARG A 191 -9.47 -26.82 -10.08
CA ARG A 191 -10.18 -25.56 -9.80
C ARG A 191 -9.78 -24.51 -10.83
N SER A 192 -10.63 -23.56 -11.05
CA SER A 192 -10.28 -22.40 -11.89
C SER A 192 -9.15 -21.59 -11.27
N ILE A 193 -8.21 -21.18 -12.13
CA ILE A 193 -7.12 -20.28 -11.71
C ILE A 193 -7.29 -18.97 -12.45
N VAL A 194 -7.33 -17.88 -11.68
CA VAL A 194 -7.40 -16.52 -12.20
C VAL A 194 -6.02 -15.89 -12.09
N PHE A 195 -5.47 -15.46 -13.22
CA PHE A 195 -4.18 -14.78 -13.32
C PHE A 195 -4.42 -13.29 -13.47
N ILE A 196 -3.78 -12.48 -12.64
CA ILE A 196 -4.05 -11.05 -12.58
C ILE A 196 -2.74 -10.27 -12.60
N GLY A 197 -2.56 -9.44 -13.65
CA GLY A 197 -1.56 -8.37 -13.66
C GLY A 197 -2.18 -7.11 -13.08
N LEU A 198 -1.69 -6.69 -11.93
CA LEU A 198 -2.18 -5.49 -11.22
C LEU A 198 -1.43 -4.25 -11.71
N THR A 199 -2.13 -3.13 -11.81
CA THR A 199 -1.53 -1.83 -12.14
C THR A 199 -1.42 -0.94 -10.92
N ALA A 200 -0.54 0.08 -11.00
CA ALA A 200 -0.39 1.14 -9.99
C ALA A 200 -0.21 0.62 -8.56
N GLU A 201 0.57 -0.44 -8.38
CA GLU A 201 0.97 -0.97 -7.08
C GLU A 201 1.85 0.05 -6.36
N GLU A 202 2.87 0.56 -7.05
CA GLU A 202 3.85 1.52 -6.57
C GLU A 202 3.23 2.88 -6.16
N SER A 203 2.01 3.13 -6.63
CA SER A 203 1.23 4.33 -6.30
C SER A 203 0.25 4.12 -5.14
N GLY A 204 0.42 3.06 -4.36
CA GLY A 204 -0.41 2.77 -3.19
C GLY A 204 -1.46 1.70 -3.42
N LEU A 205 -1.13 0.64 -4.17
CA LEU A 205 -1.98 -0.55 -4.39
C LEU A 205 -3.31 -0.24 -5.13
N LEU A 206 -3.32 0.78 -6.00
CA LEU A 206 -4.57 1.28 -6.59
C LEU A 206 -5.28 0.22 -7.44
N GLY A 207 -4.54 -0.57 -8.22
CA GLY A 207 -5.10 -1.65 -9.03
C GLY A 207 -5.74 -2.75 -8.17
N SER A 208 -5.11 -3.08 -7.04
CA SER A 208 -5.66 -4.04 -6.06
C SER A 208 -6.91 -3.49 -5.38
N ALA A 209 -6.92 -2.21 -5.01
CA ALA A 209 -8.07 -1.56 -4.41
C ALA A 209 -9.25 -1.55 -5.38
N TYR A 210 -9.01 -1.19 -6.65
CA TYR A 210 -10.04 -1.24 -7.67
C TYR A 210 -10.59 -2.65 -7.90
N LEU A 211 -9.71 -3.66 -7.96
CA LEU A 211 -10.11 -5.06 -8.09
C LEU A 211 -10.98 -5.52 -6.91
N ALA A 212 -10.66 -5.04 -5.71
CA ALA A 212 -11.41 -5.39 -4.50
C ALA A 212 -12.84 -4.85 -4.53
N GLU A 213 -13.06 -3.67 -5.11
CA GLU A 213 -14.39 -3.06 -5.25
C GLU A 213 -15.13 -3.54 -6.51
N ASN A 214 -14.39 -3.93 -7.56
CA ASN A 214 -14.93 -4.30 -8.86
C ASN A 214 -14.39 -5.67 -9.32
N PRO A 215 -14.63 -6.76 -8.59
CA PRO A 215 -14.12 -8.09 -8.94
C PRO A 215 -14.83 -8.62 -10.20
N PRO A 216 -14.10 -9.22 -11.14
CA PRO A 216 -14.71 -9.92 -12.29
C PRO A 216 -15.20 -11.34 -11.93
N PHE A 217 -15.23 -11.68 -10.64
CA PHE A 217 -15.63 -13.00 -10.12
C PHE A 217 -16.28 -12.83 -8.75
N GLU A 218 -17.01 -13.87 -8.31
CA GLU A 218 -17.65 -13.89 -7.01
C GLU A 218 -16.64 -14.18 -5.89
N TYR A 219 -16.45 -13.25 -4.95
CA TYR A 219 -15.50 -13.41 -3.84
C TYR A 219 -15.77 -14.64 -2.97
N GLY A 220 -17.02 -15.00 -2.78
CA GLY A 220 -17.40 -16.19 -2.02
C GLY A 220 -16.84 -17.51 -2.57
N ASN A 221 -16.43 -17.50 -3.82
CA ASN A 221 -15.86 -18.64 -4.52
C ASN A 221 -14.32 -18.64 -4.54
N VAL A 222 -13.68 -17.60 -4.01
CA VAL A 222 -12.21 -17.52 -3.91
C VAL A 222 -11.73 -18.32 -2.70
N ILE A 223 -11.02 -19.41 -2.95
CA ILE A 223 -10.51 -20.31 -1.90
C ILE A 223 -9.10 -19.94 -1.42
N GLY A 224 -8.38 -19.13 -2.17
CA GLY A 224 -7.04 -18.65 -1.82
C GLY A 224 -6.40 -17.87 -2.93
N GLY A 225 -5.27 -17.22 -2.62
CA GLY A 225 -4.50 -16.45 -3.59
C GLY A 225 -3.02 -16.36 -3.24
N LEU A 226 -2.21 -16.15 -4.27
CA LEU A 226 -0.78 -15.87 -4.19
C LEU A 226 -0.54 -14.51 -4.84
N ASN A 227 0.07 -13.59 -4.10
CA ASN A 227 0.63 -12.38 -4.68
C ASN A 227 2.15 -12.58 -4.83
N LEU A 228 2.63 -12.37 -6.04
CA LEU A 228 4.02 -12.61 -6.42
C LEU A 228 4.69 -11.25 -6.60
N ASP A 229 5.63 -10.97 -5.70
CA ASP A 229 6.28 -9.68 -5.64
C ASP A 229 7.76 -9.87 -5.27
N ALA A 230 8.64 -9.21 -6.04
CA ALA A 230 10.07 -9.15 -5.83
C ALA A 230 10.74 -10.50 -5.48
N PHE A 231 10.93 -11.39 -6.47
CA PHE A 231 11.66 -12.64 -6.27
C PHE A 231 13.18 -12.45 -6.33
N PRO A 232 13.89 -12.29 -5.21
CA PRO A 232 15.35 -12.28 -5.25
C PRO A 232 15.87 -13.67 -5.64
N ALA A 233 16.73 -13.73 -6.65
CA ALA A 233 17.34 -14.98 -7.13
C ALA A 233 18.47 -15.47 -6.19
N ILE A 234 18.17 -15.58 -4.89
CA ILE A 234 19.13 -15.97 -3.86
C ILE A 234 19.15 -17.47 -3.54
N GLY A 235 18.42 -18.27 -4.31
CA GLY A 235 18.31 -19.71 -4.09
C GLY A 235 17.29 -20.10 -3.01
N LYS A 236 17.36 -21.36 -2.53
CA LYS A 236 16.45 -21.84 -1.50
C LYS A 236 16.69 -21.13 -0.18
N SER A 237 15.67 -20.49 0.38
CA SER A 237 15.67 -20.08 1.79
C SER A 237 15.44 -21.30 2.69
N LYS A 238 15.80 -21.18 3.95
CA LYS A 238 15.56 -22.22 4.96
C LYS A 238 14.27 -21.98 5.77
N ASP A 239 13.51 -20.97 5.39
CA ASP A 239 12.28 -20.56 6.07
C ASP A 239 11.04 -21.22 5.47
#